data_d5a39d2c046268d44a9b68387d546e92
#
_entry.id   d5a39d2c046268d44a9b68387d546e92
#
_cell.length_a   1.000
_cell.length_b   1.000
_cell.length_c   1.000
_cell.angle_alpha   90.00
_cell.angle_beta   90.00
_cell.angle_gamma   90.00
#
_symmetry.space_group_name_H-M   'P 1'
#
loop_
_entity.id
_entity.type
_entity.pdbx_description
1 polymer ?
#
loop_
_entity_poly.entity_id
_entity_poly.type
_entity_poly.pdbx_seq_one_letter_code
_entity_poly.pdbx_strand_id
1 'polypeptide(L)'
;MVTIIIMALALALLQIWIIPMAGALIINIKSMPYLLSNRDKEIRIDPASVSARILRASINLQESLPAFLAIAILSIITEVDNTMYAMTWVFLRFLYLLVYAAGILYIRTVIWLGSIVCLILMGLSLI
;
A
#
# COMPACT_ATOMS: atom_id res chain seq x y z
N MET A 1 19.19 -1.12 -0.32
CA MET A 1 18.12 -1.14 0.69
C MET A 1 17.48 0.24 0.92
N VAL A 2 18.19 1.31 1.22
CA VAL A 2 17.63 2.66 1.50
C VAL A 2 16.68 3.14 0.40
N THR A 3 17.08 3.05 -0.87
CA THR A 3 16.23 3.43 -2.01
C THR A 3 14.90 2.67 -2.02
N ILE A 4 14.91 1.39 -1.66
CA ILE A 4 13.70 0.56 -1.63
C ILE A 4 12.77 0.98 -0.50
N ILE A 5 13.30 1.35 0.66
CA ILE A 5 12.54 1.93 1.77
C ILE A 5 11.86 3.22 1.31
N ILE A 6 12.59 4.10 0.62
CA ILE A 6 12.03 5.34 0.07
C ILE A 6 10.92 5.05 -0.94
N MET A 7 11.10 4.06 -1.81
CA MET A 7 10.06 3.63 -2.77
C MET A 7 8.81 3.11 -2.06
N ALA A 8 8.96 2.32 -1.00
CA ALA A 8 7.84 1.82 -0.21
C ALA A 8 7.07 2.96 0.48
N LEU A 9 7.78 3.93 1.06
CA LEU A 9 7.19 5.12 1.67
C LEU A 9 6.50 6.00 0.62
N ALA A 10 7.13 6.20 -0.55
CA ALA A 10 6.54 6.96 -1.65
C ALA A 10 5.25 6.29 -2.15
N LEU A 11 5.23 4.96 -2.27
CA LEU A 11 4.03 4.20 -2.63
C LEU A 11 2.91 4.39 -1.60
N ALA A 12 3.23 4.37 -0.30
CA ALA A 12 2.27 4.60 0.76
C ALA A 12 1.70 6.03 0.71
N LEU A 13 2.55 7.03 0.57
CA LEU A 13 2.14 8.44 0.44
C LEU A 13 1.28 8.64 -0.81
N LEU A 14 1.68 8.06 -1.94
CA LEU A 14 0.92 8.12 -3.18
C LEU A 14 -0.51 7.57 -2.98
N GLN A 15 -0.66 6.45 -2.30
CA GLN A 15 -1.98 5.86 -2.03
C GLN A 15 -2.82 6.73 -1.09
N ILE A 16 -2.22 7.34 -0.07
CA ILE A 16 -2.90 8.26 0.84
C ILE A 16 -3.38 9.52 0.10
N TRP A 17 -2.61 10.00 -0.87
CA TRP A 17 -2.93 11.20 -1.66
C TRP A 17 -3.90 10.93 -2.80
N ILE A 18 -3.72 9.84 -3.56
CA ILE A 18 -4.56 9.51 -4.71
C ILE A 18 -6.01 9.32 -4.29
N ILE A 19 -6.28 8.70 -3.14
CA ILE A 19 -7.64 8.40 -2.70
C ILE A 19 -8.47 9.66 -2.50
N PRO A 20 -8.03 10.67 -1.72
CA PRO A 20 -8.80 11.91 -1.58
C PRO A 20 -8.88 12.71 -2.89
N MET A 21 -7.78 12.77 -3.66
CA MET A 21 -7.76 13.54 -4.90
C MET A 21 -8.59 12.89 -6.01
N ALA A 22 -8.48 11.58 -6.22
CA ALA A 22 -9.29 10.87 -7.21
C ALA A 22 -10.77 10.93 -6.84
N GLY A 23 -11.11 10.79 -5.57
CA GLY A 23 -12.48 10.98 -5.08
C GLY A 23 -13.01 12.39 -5.35
N ALA A 24 -12.21 13.41 -5.12
CA ALA A 24 -12.57 14.80 -5.35
C ALA A 24 -12.70 15.15 -6.84
N LEU A 25 -11.80 14.64 -7.69
CA LEU A 25 -11.76 14.94 -9.12
C LEU A 25 -12.74 14.11 -9.94
N ILE A 26 -12.96 12.84 -9.58
CA ILE A 26 -13.77 11.89 -10.37
C ILE A 26 -15.25 11.92 -9.95
N ILE A 27 -15.54 12.13 -8.66
CA ILE A 27 -16.91 11.94 -8.14
C ILE A 27 -17.68 13.26 -8.03
N ASN A 28 -17.06 14.38 -7.76
CA ASN A 28 -17.69 15.71 -7.81
C ASN A 28 -16.79 16.79 -7.16
N ILE A 29 -16.69 17.95 -7.82
CA ILE A 29 -16.18 19.20 -7.21
C ILE A 29 -16.91 19.56 -5.90
N LYS A 30 -18.12 19.04 -5.70
CA LYS A 30 -18.91 19.15 -4.45
C LYS A 30 -18.29 18.46 -3.23
N SER A 31 -17.36 17.53 -3.41
CA SER A 31 -16.69 16.85 -2.29
C SER A 31 -15.44 17.59 -1.78
N MET A 32 -14.94 18.57 -2.52
CA MET A 32 -13.79 19.41 -2.07
C MET A 32 -14.08 20.14 -0.75
N PRO A 33 -15.24 20.81 -0.53
CA PRO A 33 -15.54 21.43 0.76
C PRO A 33 -15.57 20.41 1.91
N TYR A 34 -15.97 19.18 1.66
CA TYR A 34 -15.93 18.11 2.66
C TYR A 34 -14.50 17.67 2.99
N LEU A 35 -13.62 17.54 2.00
CA LEU A 35 -12.22 17.17 2.21
C LEU A 35 -11.46 18.23 3.01
N LEU A 36 -11.87 19.49 2.90
CA LEU A 36 -11.31 20.63 3.62
C LEU A 36 -12.01 20.93 4.95
N SER A 37 -13.10 20.23 5.26
CA SER A 37 -13.85 20.35 6.52
C SER A 37 -13.31 19.41 7.60
N ASN A 38 -13.85 19.52 8.82
CA ASN A 38 -13.54 18.62 9.94
C ASN A 38 -14.00 17.16 9.74
N ARG A 39 -14.64 16.85 8.59
CA ARG A 39 -15.15 15.51 8.23
C ARG A 39 -16.15 14.91 9.21
N ASP A 40 -16.92 15.74 9.89
CA ASP A 40 -17.92 15.32 10.91
C ASP A 40 -19.11 14.57 10.30
N LYS A 41 -19.28 14.64 8.97
CA LYS A 41 -20.33 13.94 8.23
C LYS A 41 -19.74 12.75 7.49
N GLU A 42 -20.24 11.55 7.76
CA GLU A 42 -19.87 10.36 6.99
C GLU A 42 -20.35 10.48 5.53
N ILE A 43 -19.42 10.43 4.59
CA ILE A 43 -19.77 10.19 3.18
C ILE A 43 -19.92 8.68 2.99
N ARG A 44 -21.10 8.22 2.62
CA ARG A 44 -21.31 6.84 2.18
C ARG A 44 -20.65 6.66 0.81
N ILE A 45 -19.48 6.05 0.82
CA ILE A 45 -18.78 5.62 -0.40
C ILE A 45 -19.37 4.27 -0.78
N ASP A 46 -19.82 4.11 -2.02
CA ASP A 46 -20.25 2.82 -2.54
C ASP A 46 -19.11 1.79 -2.37
N PRO A 47 -19.32 0.69 -1.63
CA PRO A 47 -18.30 -0.34 -1.40
C PRO A 47 -17.76 -0.97 -2.70
N ALA A 48 -18.52 -0.96 -3.77
CA ALA A 48 -18.14 -1.47 -5.09
C ALA A 48 -17.35 -0.45 -5.93
N SER A 49 -17.24 0.80 -5.47
CA SER A 49 -16.53 1.85 -6.20
C SER A 49 -15.01 1.61 -6.26
N VAL A 50 -14.36 2.12 -7.29
CA VAL A 50 -12.90 2.09 -7.43
C VAL A 50 -12.23 2.78 -6.24
N SER A 51 -12.77 3.91 -5.79
CA SER A 51 -12.27 4.66 -4.64
C SER A 51 -12.27 3.81 -3.36
N ALA A 52 -13.36 3.06 -3.10
CA ALA A 52 -13.43 2.17 -1.95
C ALA A 52 -12.43 1.00 -2.04
N ARG A 53 -12.18 0.49 -3.25
CA ARG A 53 -11.16 -0.56 -3.47
C ARG A 53 -9.75 -0.03 -3.23
N ILE A 54 -9.41 1.14 -3.76
CA ILE A 54 -8.10 1.77 -3.53
C ILE A 54 -7.90 2.06 -2.05
N LEU A 55 -8.92 2.54 -1.34
CA LEU A 55 -8.85 2.75 0.12
C LEU A 55 -8.51 1.47 0.87
N ARG A 56 -9.18 0.35 0.56
CA ARG A 56 -8.85 -0.95 1.18
C ARG A 56 -7.44 -1.43 0.85
N ALA A 57 -6.97 -1.19 -0.38
CA ALA A 57 -5.59 -1.51 -0.77
C ALA A 57 -4.57 -0.66 0.02
N SER A 58 -4.87 0.61 0.25
CA SER A 58 -4.04 1.52 1.06
C SER A 58 -3.97 1.09 2.53
N ILE A 59 -5.10 0.74 3.13
CA ILE A 59 -5.14 0.22 4.51
C ILE A 59 -4.27 -1.03 4.63
N ASN A 60 -4.42 -1.98 3.70
CA ASN A 60 -3.63 -3.21 3.71
C ASN A 60 -2.13 -2.96 3.52
N LEU A 61 -1.73 -1.97 2.73
CA LEU A 61 -0.32 -1.56 2.65
C LEU A 61 0.17 -1.00 3.98
N GLN A 62 -0.60 -0.11 4.61
CA GLN A 62 -0.25 0.51 5.89
C GLN A 62 -0.11 -0.52 7.02
N GLU A 63 -0.93 -1.57 7.06
CA GLU A 63 -0.84 -2.66 8.03
C GLU A 63 0.47 -3.45 7.92
N SER A 64 1.00 -3.64 6.72
CA SER A 64 2.23 -4.41 6.47
C SER A 64 3.50 -3.56 6.40
N LEU A 65 3.35 -2.26 6.20
CA LEU A 65 4.47 -1.33 6.05
C LEU A 65 5.38 -1.27 7.28
N PRO A 66 4.88 -1.24 8.54
CA PRO A 66 5.74 -1.24 9.73
C PRO A 66 6.63 -2.48 9.82
N ALA A 67 6.08 -3.67 9.51
CA ALA A 67 6.85 -4.90 9.49
C ALA A 67 7.95 -4.86 8.42
N PHE A 68 7.62 -4.40 7.21
CA PHE A 68 8.59 -4.21 6.13
C PHE A 68 9.71 -3.26 6.54
N LEU A 69 9.37 -2.09 7.09
CA LEU A 69 10.36 -1.08 7.50
C LEU A 69 11.28 -1.61 8.60
N ALA A 70 10.72 -2.28 9.61
CA ALA A 70 11.51 -2.86 10.70
C ALA A 70 12.53 -3.88 10.16
N ILE A 71 12.11 -4.83 9.33
CA ILE A 71 12.98 -5.86 8.76
C ILE A 71 14.00 -5.23 7.81
N ALA A 72 13.61 -4.25 6.99
CA ALA A 72 14.51 -3.58 6.07
C ALA A 72 15.60 -2.77 6.80
N ILE A 73 15.25 -2.11 7.90
CA ILE A 73 16.22 -1.39 8.75
C ILE A 73 17.16 -2.39 9.45
N LEU A 74 16.63 -3.48 10.00
CA LEU A 74 17.44 -4.55 10.59
C LEU A 74 18.42 -5.12 9.57
N SER A 75 17.99 -5.35 8.33
CA SER A 75 18.87 -5.83 7.25
C SER A 75 20.02 -4.88 6.97
N ILE A 76 19.82 -3.55 7.10
CA ILE A 76 20.90 -2.57 6.97
C ILE A 76 21.86 -2.67 8.16
N ILE A 77 21.34 -2.77 9.38
CA ILE A 77 22.14 -2.80 10.61
C ILE A 77 22.98 -4.08 10.70
N THR A 78 22.41 -5.21 10.27
CA THR A 78 23.09 -6.53 10.31
C THR A 78 23.90 -6.83 9.07
N GLU A 79 23.94 -5.90 8.10
CA GLU A 79 24.62 -6.05 6.81
C GLU A 79 24.15 -7.27 5.98
N VAL A 80 22.92 -7.74 6.22
CA VAL A 80 22.31 -8.84 5.46
C VAL A 80 21.68 -8.31 4.17
N ASP A 81 22.05 -8.89 3.04
CA ASP A 81 21.49 -8.48 1.74
C ASP A 81 20.12 -9.09 1.47
N ASN A 82 19.10 -8.34 1.82
CA ASN A 82 17.68 -8.62 1.54
C ASN A 82 17.12 -7.82 0.35
N THR A 83 17.99 -7.24 -0.48
CA THR A 83 17.60 -6.31 -1.56
C THR A 83 16.59 -6.93 -2.53
N MET A 84 16.78 -8.19 -2.94
CA MET A 84 15.89 -8.88 -3.87
C MET A 84 14.50 -9.08 -3.28
N TYR A 85 14.40 -9.56 -2.04
CA TYR A 85 13.10 -9.77 -1.38
C TYR A 85 12.37 -8.44 -1.13
N ALA A 86 13.10 -7.42 -0.71
CA ALA A 86 12.55 -6.09 -0.47
C ALA A 86 12.02 -5.45 -1.76
N MET A 87 12.77 -5.53 -2.87
CA MET A 87 12.34 -5.03 -4.17
C MET A 87 11.10 -5.78 -4.67
N THR A 88 11.09 -7.11 -4.55
CA THR A 88 9.95 -7.94 -4.92
C THR A 88 8.72 -7.59 -4.10
N TRP A 89 8.88 -7.33 -2.79
CA TRP A 89 7.78 -6.90 -1.93
C TRP A 89 7.17 -5.58 -2.41
N VAL A 90 7.98 -4.55 -2.65
CA VAL A 90 7.48 -3.25 -3.15
C VAL A 90 6.78 -3.41 -4.49
N PHE A 91 7.35 -4.19 -5.41
CA PHE A 91 6.73 -4.47 -6.71
C PHE A 91 5.36 -5.17 -6.56
N LEU A 92 5.28 -6.19 -5.70
CA LEU A 92 4.01 -6.89 -5.44
C LEU A 92 2.98 -5.96 -4.79
N ARG A 93 3.38 -5.03 -3.93
CA ARG A 93 2.47 -4.04 -3.34
C ARG A 93 1.95 -3.03 -4.36
N PHE A 94 2.79 -2.61 -5.30
CA PHE A 94 2.35 -1.78 -6.42
C PHE A 94 1.37 -2.54 -7.32
N LEU A 95 1.69 -3.78 -7.68
CA LEU A 95 0.81 -4.63 -8.49
C LEU A 95 -0.52 -4.91 -7.78
N TYR A 96 -0.48 -5.13 -6.46
CA TYR A 96 -1.67 -5.32 -5.63
C TYR A 96 -2.64 -4.13 -5.74
N LEU A 97 -2.12 -2.90 -5.70
CA LEU A 97 -2.93 -1.69 -5.87
C LEU A 97 -3.67 -1.71 -7.22
N LEU A 98 -2.97 -2.00 -8.31
CA LEU A 98 -3.55 -2.01 -9.66
C LEU A 98 -4.64 -3.08 -9.80
N VAL A 99 -4.34 -4.31 -9.36
CA VAL A 99 -5.26 -5.45 -9.44
C VAL A 99 -6.48 -5.24 -8.54
N TYR A 100 -6.27 -4.62 -7.37
CA TYR A 100 -7.36 -4.30 -6.45
C TYR A 100 -8.28 -3.22 -7.03
N ALA A 101 -7.73 -2.16 -7.62
CA ALA A 101 -8.48 -1.11 -8.30
C ALA A 101 -9.29 -1.68 -9.47
N ALA A 102 -8.71 -2.59 -10.25
CA ALA A 102 -9.38 -3.30 -11.34
C ALA A 102 -10.48 -4.27 -10.87
N GLY A 103 -10.49 -4.66 -9.58
CA GLY A 103 -11.52 -5.53 -9.00
C GLY A 103 -11.31 -7.02 -9.27
N ILE A 104 -10.08 -7.45 -9.59
CA ILE A 104 -9.75 -8.85 -9.89
C ILE A 104 -9.53 -9.60 -8.56
N LEU A 105 -10.40 -10.55 -8.23
CA LEU A 105 -10.45 -11.15 -6.89
C LEU A 105 -9.30 -12.13 -6.62
N TYR A 106 -9.13 -13.17 -7.44
CA TYR A 106 -8.19 -14.28 -7.17
C TYR A 106 -6.73 -13.84 -7.26
N ILE A 107 -6.37 -13.10 -8.31
CA ILE A 107 -5.00 -12.63 -8.54
C ILE A 107 -4.54 -11.72 -7.40
N ARG A 108 -5.42 -10.87 -6.88
CA ARG A 108 -5.18 -10.04 -5.72
C ARG A 108 -4.68 -10.84 -4.52
N THR A 109 -5.34 -11.97 -4.21
CA THR A 109 -4.98 -12.82 -3.07
C THR A 109 -3.62 -13.48 -3.25
N VAL A 110 -3.30 -13.94 -4.46
CA VAL A 110 -2.00 -14.54 -4.77
C VAL A 110 -0.87 -13.51 -4.63
N ILE A 111 -1.06 -12.29 -5.14
CA ILE A 111 -0.08 -11.21 -5.01
C ILE A 111 0.13 -10.83 -3.54
N TRP A 112 -0.95 -10.76 -2.75
CA TRP A 112 -0.87 -10.49 -1.33
C TRP A 112 -0.07 -11.57 -0.58
N LEU A 113 -0.37 -12.85 -0.82
CA LEU A 113 0.38 -13.98 -0.25
C LEU A 113 1.86 -13.90 -0.63
N GLY A 114 2.18 -13.64 -1.90
CA GLY A 114 3.56 -13.47 -2.35
C GLY A 114 4.31 -12.38 -1.58
N SER A 115 3.63 -11.25 -1.30
CA SER A 115 4.24 -10.17 -0.51
C SER A 115 4.49 -10.57 0.96
N ILE A 116 3.60 -11.37 1.57
CA ILE A 116 3.80 -11.90 2.92
C ILE A 116 4.98 -12.88 2.95
N VAL A 117 5.08 -13.76 1.94
CA VAL A 117 6.23 -14.68 1.80
C VAL A 117 7.55 -13.90 1.72
N CYS A 118 7.61 -12.79 0.96
CA CYS A 118 8.80 -11.94 0.92
C CYS A 118 9.20 -11.43 2.32
N LEU A 119 8.24 -10.96 3.12
CA LEU A 119 8.51 -10.52 4.50
C LEU A 119 9.03 -11.65 5.38
N ILE A 120 8.44 -12.84 5.26
CA ILE A 120 8.87 -14.01 6.02
C ILE A 120 10.32 -14.37 5.64
N LEU A 121 10.63 -14.42 4.34
CA LEU A 121 11.98 -14.75 3.86
C LEU A 121 13.00 -13.70 4.29
N MET A 122 12.65 -12.40 4.23
CA MET A 122 13.50 -11.33 4.77
C MET A 122 13.75 -11.50 6.27
N GLY A 123 12.72 -11.86 7.04
CA GLY A 123 12.88 -12.11 8.49
C GLY A 123 13.73 -13.33 8.79
N LEU A 124 13.53 -14.43 8.07
CA LEU A 124 14.30 -15.65 8.25
C LEU A 124 15.79 -15.48 7.91
N SER A 125 16.11 -14.61 6.96
CA SER A 125 17.51 -14.34 6.60
C SER A 125 18.29 -13.55 7.67
N LEU A 126 17.60 -12.99 8.66
CA LEU A 126 18.20 -12.24 9.77
C LEU A 126 18.55 -13.13 10.99
N ILE A 127 18.06 -14.37 11.00
CA ILE A 127 18.26 -15.35 12.09
C ILE A 127 19.36 -16.34 11.72
#